data_027594ea91f1a05e2b42e8a795440013
#
_entry.id   027594ea91f1a05e2b42e8a795440013
#
_cell.length_a   1.000
_cell.length_b   1.000
_cell.length_c   1.000
_cell.angle_alpha   90.00
_cell.angle_beta   90.00
_cell.angle_gamma   90.00
#
_symmetry.space_group_name_H-M   'P 1'
#
loop_
_entity.id
_entity.type
_entity.pdbx_description
1 polymer ?
#
loop_
_entity_poly.entity_id
_entity_poly.type
_entity_poly.pdbx_seq_one_letter_code
_entity_poly.pdbx_strand_id
1 'polypeptide(L)'
;MKTINKILFISVSLVLGVLTSCSEDIPSREDSPVVSEGTVNAFFPKAQSSTFSVGVDATKFTLSLSRVKTDTSAKVKLYKTMDIKEVFVLPDSVSFAAGESTAQIEVAFSNLDKFKTYTLGLRLDEKASDPYEINELGTTNFVVNIQQEDWTDYAQGTFTSGFLEDSWSQSLQYSALLDQYRFPNVWANGYHLVFTWDKASNVKPVEDAVTTGYVHSKYGMVTYSPITSDWTYNSTTKTFHLLGEWTVSAGSFGEAEETFTLN
;
A
#
# COMPACT_ATOMS: atom_id res chain seq x y z
N MET A 1 -58.60 22.72 -50.47
CA MET A 1 -59.06 21.93 -49.32
C MET A 1 -58.42 20.54 -49.19
N LYS A 2 -58.09 19.80 -50.27
CA LYS A 2 -57.50 18.45 -50.17
C LYS A 2 -56.04 18.44 -49.66
N THR A 3 -55.25 19.48 -49.82
CA THR A 3 -53.84 19.56 -49.44
C THR A 3 -53.67 19.87 -47.94
N ILE A 4 -54.55 20.68 -47.36
CA ILE A 4 -54.54 21.06 -45.94
C ILE A 4 -54.84 19.86 -45.05
N ASN A 5 -55.77 18.99 -45.45
CA ASN A 5 -56.13 17.78 -44.70
C ASN A 5 -54.98 16.75 -44.69
N LYS A 6 -54.12 16.69 -45.74
CA LYS A 6 -52.99 15.79 -45.79
C LYS A 6 -51.86 16.26 -44.83
N ILE A 7 -51.63 17.57 -44.75
CA ILE A 7 -50.61 18.13 -43.84
C ILE A 7 -51.08 17.96 -42.40
N LEU A 8 -52.33 18.16 -42.09
CA LEU A 8 -52.89 17.97 -40.75
C LEU A 8 -52.81 16.49 -40.30
N PHE A 9 -53.06 15.53 -41.23
CA PHE A 9 -52.91 14.10 -40.90
C PHE A 9 -51.49 13.68 -40.67
N ILE A 10 -50.52 14.22 -41.41
CA ILE A 10 -49.11 13.92 -41.24
C ILE A 10 -48.57 14.51 -39.91
N SER A 11 -49.03 15.73 -39.56
CA SER A 11 -48.60 16.35 -38.28
C SER A 11 -49.20 15.64 -37.06
N VAL A 12 -50.46 15.18 -37.12
CA VAL A 12 -51.04 14.41 -36.00
C VAL A 12 -50.42 13.03 -35.87
N SER A 13 -50.06 12.35 -36.97
CA SER A 13 -49.37 11.06 -36.92
C SER A 13 -47.95 11.19 -36.37
N LEU A 14 -47.25 12.31 -36.62
CA LEU A 14 -45.90 12.56 -36.09
C LEU A 14 -45.92 12.83 -34.58
N VAL A 15 -46.94 13.54 -34.06
CA VAL A 15 -47.10 13.82 -32.63
C VAL A 15 -47.52 12.57 -31.85
N LEU A 16 -48.32 11.67 -32.42
CA LEU A 16 -48.65 10.39 -31.78
C LEU A 16 -47.48 9.40 -31.74
N GLY A 17 -46.55 9.46 -32.71
CA GLY A 17 -45.35 8.61 -32.72
C GLY A 17 -44.31 8.98 -31.66
N VAL A 18 -44.31 10.22 -31.14
CA VAL A 18 -43.35 10.68 -30.11
C VAL A 18 -43.82 10.32 -28.70
N LEU A 19 -45.10 10.00 -28.50
CA LEU A 19 -45.63 9.66 -27.18
C LEU A 19 -45.54 8.16 -26.82
N THR A 20 -45.08 7.31 -27.74
CA THR A 20 -44.90 5.87 -27.46
C THR A 20 -43.45 5.49 -27.22
N SER A 21 -42.51 6.46 -27.16
CA SER A 21 -41.09 6.22 -27.01
C SER A 21 -40.58 6.44 -25.60
N CYS A 22 -41.31 6.07 -24.56
CA CYS A 22 -40.78 6.03 -23.20
C CYS A 22 -41.58 5.02 -22.34
N SER A 23 -41.57 3.77 -22.75
CA SER A 23 -41.63 2.67 -21.80
C SER A 23 -40.33 1.90 -21.95
N GLU A 24 -39.23 2.55 -21.59
CA GLU A 24 -38.09 1.73 -21.13
C GLU A 24 -38.63 1.02 -19.90
N ASP A 25 -38.78 -0.28 -19.99
CA ASP A 25 -38.74 -1.15 -18.84
C ASP A 25 -37.37 -0.88 -18.17
N ILE A 26 -37.34 0.08 -17.27
CA ILE A 26 -36.22 0.23 -16.36
C ILE A 26 -36.23 -1.11 -15.62
N PRO A 27 -35.25 -2.01 -15.87
CA PRO A 27 -35.20 -3.26 -15.15
C PRO A 27 -35.30 -2.88 -13.66
N SER A 28 -36.27 -3.46 -12.96
CA SER A 28 -36.52 -3.19 -11.57
C SER A 28 -35.15 -3.28 -10.87
N ARG A 29 -34.70 -2.13 -10.38
CA ARG A 29 -33.42 -2.05 -9.67
C ARG A 29 -33.54 -3.07 -8.54
N GLU A 30 -32.72 -4.11 -8.59
CA GLU A 30 -32.66 -5.03 -7.45
C GLU A 30 -32.36 -4.18 -6.22
N ASP A 31 -33.21 -4.28 -5.22
CA ASP A 31 -32.99 -3.61 -3.95
C ASP A 31 -31.62 -4.02 -3.44
N SER A 32 -30.84 -3.05 -2.99
CA SER A 32 -29.56 -3.37 -2.33
C SER A 32 -29.82 -4.39 -1.22
N PRO A 33 -29.00 -5.44 -1.10
CA PRO A 33 -29.21 -6.44 -0.07
C PRO A 33 -29.40 -5.76 1.29
N VAL A 34 -30.55 -5.97 1.90
CA VAL A 34 -30.81 -5.44 3.25
C VAL A 34 -29.81 -6.10 4.19
N VAL A 35 -28.97 -5.30 4.79
CA VAL A 35 -28.05 -5.78 5.82
C VAL A 35 -28.88 -6.31 6.98
N SER A 36 -28.63 -7.54 7.41
CA SER A 36 -29.41 -8.22 8.44
C SER A 36 -29.38 -7.44 9.76
N GLU A 37 -30.53 -7.34 10.43
CA GLU A 37 -30.56 -6.89 11.83
C GLU A 37 -29.54 -7.72 12.64
N GLY A 38 -28.66 -7.05 13.38
CA GLY A 38 -27.60 -7.72 14.15
C GLY A 38 -26.20 -7.69 13.51
N THR A 39 -26.05 -7.11 12.33
CA THR A 39 -24.72 -6.83 11.75
C THR A 39 -23.87 -6.02 12.70
N VAL A 40 -22.66 -6.50 13.00
CA VAL A 40 -21.72 -5.82 13.92
C VAL A 40 -20.89 -4.72 13.27
N ASN A 41 -20.99 -4.58 11.96
CA ASN A 41 -20.25 -3.64 11.15
C ASN A 41 -18.72 -3.77 11.35
N ALA A 42 -18.23 -4.99 11.08
CA ALA A 42 -16.81 -5.31 11.17
C ALA A 42 -16.05 -4.81 9.92
N PHE A 43 -14.80 -4.38 10.11
CA PHE A 43 -13.97 -3.84 9.03
C PHE A 43 -12.48 -3.97 9.32
N PHE A 44 -11.69 -4.04 8.27
CA PHE A 44 -10.25 -3.79 8.34
C PHE A 44 -10.02 -2.27 8.37
N PRO A 45 -9.35 -1.72 9.43
CA PRO A 45 -9.15 -0.27 9.56
C PRO A 45 -8.38 0.33 8.38
N LYS A 46 -8.79 1.51 7.89
CA LYS A 46 -8.05 2.26 6.83
C LYS A 46 -6.59 2.55 7.21
N ALA A 47 -6.33 2.78 8.48
CA ALA A 47 -4.99 3.08 8.98
C ALA A 47 -4.08 1.84 9.11
N GLN A 48 -4.61 0.62 8.89
CA GLN A 48 -3.82 -0.60 8.97
C GLN A 48 -2.84 -0.70 7.82
N SER A 49 -1.56 -0.99 8.13
CA SER A 49 -0.56 -1.23 7.09
C SER A 49 -0.96 -2.40 6.19
N SER A 50 -0.81 -2.22 4.90
CA SER A 50 -0.95 -3.27 3.89
C SER A 50 0.39 -3.94 3.52
N THR A 51 1.48 -3.56 4.19
CA THR A 51 2.81 -4.12 3.95
C THR A 51 3.47 -4.45 5.28
N PHE A 52 4.02 -5.66 5.40
CA PHE A 52 4.72 -6.15 6.58
C PHE A 52 6.09 -6.69 6.19
N SER A 53 7.13 -6.15 6.81
CA SER A 53 8.44 -6.79 6.88
C SER A 53 8.54 -7.54 8.20
N VAL A 54 8.83 -8.82 8.15
CA VAL A 54 8.95 -9.70 9.32
C VAL A 54 10.31 -10.36 9.35
N GLY A 55 10.82 -10.63 10.56
CA GLY A 55 12.11 -11.28 10.71
C GLY A 55 12.17 -12.65 10.06
N VAL A 56 13.37 -13.10 9.71
CA VAL A 56 13.59 -14.37 8.98
C VAL A 56 13.14 -15.62 9.74
N ASP A 57 13.03 -15.52 11.07
CA ASP A 57 12.56 -16.59 11.94
C ASP A 57 11.07 -16.45 12.31
N ALA A 58 10.41 -15.40 11.83
CA ALA A 58 9.00 -15.21 12.07
C ALA A 58 8.19 -16.29 11.34
N THR A 59 7.16 -16.80 12.01
CA THR A 59 6.23 -17.79 11.47
C THR A 59 4.80 -17.27 11.42
N LYS A 60 4.58 -16.03 11.89
CA LYS A 60 3.27 -15.38 11.94
C LYS A 60 3.38 -13.87 11.98
N PHE A 61 2.30 -13.20 11.61
CA PHE A 61 2.09 -11.77 11.82
C PHE A 61 0.64 -11.53 12.24
N THR A 62 0.33 -10.32 12.65
CA THR A 62 -0.98 -9.98 13.21
C THR A 62 -1.62 -8.84 12.45
N LEU A 63 -2.90 -9.00 12.12
CA LEU A 63 -3.77 -7.96 11.56
C LEU A 63 -4.83 -7.58 12.59
N SER A 64 -5.29 -6.33 12.55
CA SER A 64 -6.41 -5.87 13.36
C SER A 64 -7.71 -5.95 12.59
N LEU A 65 -8.77 -6.38 13.26
CA LEU A 65 -10.14 -6.29 12.79
C LEU A 65 -10.91 -5.42 13.79
N SER A 66 -11.67 -4.43 13.31
CA SER A 66 -12.48 -3.56 14.16
C SER A 66 -13.97 -3.75 13.88
N ARG A 67 -14.82 -3.29 14.78
CA ARG A 67 -16.27 -3.27 14.61
C ARG A 67 -16.89 -2.02 15.22
N VAL A 68 -18.07 -1.62 14.71
CA VAL A 68 -18.83 -0.47 15.23
C VAL A 68 -19.71 -0.83 16.40
N LYS A 69 -20.51 -1.90 16.27
CA LYS A 69 -21.46 -2.33 17.34
C LYS A 69 -20.76 -3.27 18.30
N THR A 70 -20.70 -2.87 19.57
CA THR A 70 -19.93 -3.58 20.60
C THR A 70 -20.77 -4.20 21.72
N ASP A 71 -22.08 -3.97 21.74
CA ASP A 71 -22.98 -4.32 22.85
C ASP A 71 -23.01 -5.83 23.18
N THR A 72 -22.79 -6.67 22.19
CA THR A 72 -22.80 -8.12 22.33
C THR A 72 -21.49 -8.74 21.88
N SER A 73 -21.22 -9.96 22.32
CA SER A 73 -20.17 -10.77 21.73
C SER A 73 -20.50 -11.12 20.27
N ALA A 74 -19.50 -11.24 19.43
CA ALA A 74 -19.70 -11.56 18.02
C ALA A 74 -18.58 -12.45 17.47
N LYS A 75 -18.90 -13.20 16.43
CA LYS A 75 -17.96 -14.00 15.67
C LYS A 75 -18.08 -13.67 14.21
N VAL A 76 -17.00 -13.15 13.62
CA VAL A 76 -16.92 -12.71 12.23
C VAL A 76 -16.14 -13.74 11.43
N LYS A 77 -16.74 -14.29 10.38
CA LYS A 77 -16.11 -15.26 9.50
C LYS A 77 -15.15 -14.58 8.53
N LEU A 78 -14.01 -15.21 8.30
CA LEU A 78 -12.97 -14.77 7.36
C LEU A 78 -12.92 -15.71 6.16
N TYR A 79 -12.62 -15.14 4.99
CA TYR A 79 -12.33 -15.87 3.78
C TYR A 79 -10.99 -15.44 3.21
N LYS A 80 -10.18 -16.41 2.82
CA LYS A 80 -8.97 -16.20 2.06
C LYS A 80 -9.35 -16.06 0.58
N THR A 81 -9.03 -14.92 -0.03
CA THR A 81 -9.36 -14.61 -1.43
C THR A 81 -8.16 -14.69 -2.34
N MET A 82 -6.95 -14.54 -1.79
CA MET A 82 -5.70 -14.64 -2.53
C MET A 82 -4.62 -15.28 -1.64
N ASP A 83 -3.99 -16.34 -2.15
CA ASP A 83 -2.82 -17.01 -1.58
C ASP A 83 -2.28 -17.98 -2.65
N ILE A 84 -1.60 -17.42 -3.65
CA ILE A 84 -1.20 -18.17 -4.86
C ILE A 84 -0.25 -19.34 -4.53
N LYS A 85 0.51 -19.21 -3.44
CA LYS A 85 1.48 -20.24 -3.02
C LYS A 85 0.96 -21.12 -1.87
N GLU A 86 -0.25 -20.87 -1.41
CA GLU A 86 -0.88 -21.59 -0.27
C GLU A 86 0.00 -21.63 0.99
N VAL A 87 0.73 -20.53 1.23
CA VAL A 87 1.69 -20.43 2.34
C VAL A 87 1.08 -19.89 3.63
N PHE A 88 -0.14 -19.31 3.57
CA PHE A 88 -0.79 -18.69 4.71
C PHE A 88 -1.88 -19.55 5.34
N VAL A 89 -1.89 -19.59 6.66
CA VAL A 89 -2.92 -20.25 7.47
C VAL A 89 -3.64 -19.20 8.31
N LEU A 90 -4.97 -19.17 8.19
CA LEU A 90 -5.87 -18.22 8.84
C LEU A 90 -6.83 -18.95 9.79
N PRO A 91 -7.30 -18.31 10.87
CA PRO A 91 -8.47 -18.78 11.59
C PRO A 91 -9.73 -18.61 10.70
N ASP A 92 -10.66 -19.54 10.79
CA ASP A 92 -11.94 -19.45 10.04
C ASP A 92 -12.78 -18.22 10.45
N SER A 93 -12.52 -17.67 11.62
CA SER A 93 -13.29 -16.56 12.18
C SER A 93 -12.54 -15.86 13.31
N VAL A 94 -12.93 -14.60 13.55
CA VAL A 94 -12.45 -13.76 14.65
C VAL A 94 -13.58 -13.52 15.64
N SER A 95 -13.30 -13.64 16.93
CA SER A 95 -14.25 -13.42 18.01
C SER A 95 -13.98 -12.08 18.69
N PHE A 96 -15.07 -11.38 19.02
CA PHE A 96 -15.07 -10.17 19.84
C PHE A 96 -15.86 -10.45 21.12
N ALA A 97 -15.34 -10.11 22.27
CA ALA A 97 -16.12 -10.09 23.49
C ALA A 97 -17.07 -8.88 23.52
N ALA A 98 -18.11 -8.93 24.34
CA ALA A 98 -18.99 -7.77 24.53
C ALA A 98 -18.16 -6.58 25.06
N GLY A 99 -18.38 -5.38 24.50
CA GLY A 99 -17.62 -4.16 24.78
C GLY A 99 -16.32 -3.99 23.99
N GLU A 100 -15.79 -5.03 23.35
CA GLU A 100 -14.57 -4.93 22.54
C GLU A 100 -14.88 -4.41 21.14
N SER A 101 -14.17 -3.36 20.71
CA SER A 101 -14.26 -2.78 19.37
C SER A 101 -13.19 -3.30 18.41
N THR A 102 -12.16 -3.98 18.92
CA THR A 102 -11.02 -4.46 18.12
C THR A 102 -10.66 -5.89 18.52
N ALA A 103 -10.32 -6.71 17.55
CA ALA A 103 -9.79 -8.05 17.73
C ALA A 103 -8.58 -8.27 16.83
N GLN A 104 -7.74 -9.26 17.17
CA GLN A 104 -6.54 -9.59 16.42
C GLN A 104 -6.75 -10.84 15.57
N ILE A 105 -6.23 -10.82 14.35
CA ILE A 105 -6.15 -11.95 13.44
C ILE A 105 -4.70 -12.39 13.40
N GLU A 106 -4.40 -13.52 14.00
CA GLU A 106 -3.08 -14.13 13.83
C GLU A 106 -3.04 -14.90 12.53
N VAL A 107 -2.13 -14.52 11.64
CA VAL A 107 -1.88 -15.18 10.35
C VAL A 107 -0.58 -15.93 10.46
N ALA A 108 -0.63 -17.25 10.44
CA ALA A 108 0.56 -18.08 10.38
C ALA A 108 0.99 -18.27 8.92
N PHE A 109 2.29 -18.49 8.71
CA PHE A 109 2.85 -18.78 7.40
C PHE A 109 4.06 -19.71 7.50
N SER A 110 4.40 -20.35 6.38
CA SER A 110 5.56 -21.24 6.29
C SER A 110 6.18 -21.17 4.89
N ASN A 111 7.46 -21.50 4.82
CA ASN A 111 8.19 -21.65 3.56
C ASN A 111 8.21 -20.39 2.68
N LEU A 112 8.31 -19.22 3.30
CA LEU A 112 8.55 -17.98 2.55
C LEU A 112 10.03 -17.91 2.15
N ASP A 113 10.27 -17.62 0.86
CA ASP A 113 11.60 -17.23 0.39
C ASP A 113 11.97 -15.86 0.98
N LYS A 114 13.19 -15.71 1.44
CA LYS A 114 13.68 -14.43 1.99
C LYS A 114 13.70 -13.35 0.91
N PHE A 115 13.40 -12.11 1.29
CA PHE A 115 13.37 -10.94 0.40
C PHE A 115 12.39 -11.05 -0.78
N LYS A 116 11.42 -11.97 -0.68
CA LYS A 116 10.36 -12.11 -1.67
C LYS A 116 9.02 -11.72 -1.08
N THR A 117 8.28 -10.92 -1.83
CA THR A 117 6.94 -10.50 -1.44
C THR A 117 5.93 -11.59 -1.71
N TYR A 118 5.10 -11.88 -0.71
CA TYR A 118 3.94 -12.75 -0.78
C TYR A 118 2.68 -11.95 -0.49
N THR A 119 1.65 -12.18 -1.27
CA THR A 119 0.39 -11.45 -1.15
C THR A 119 -0.70 -12.36 -0.59
N LEU A 120 -1.39 -11.86 0.44
CA LEU A 120 -2.57 -12.48 1.03
C LEU A 120 -3.78 -11.56 0.85
N GLY A 121 -4.83 -12.07 0.25
CA GLY A 121 -6.12 -11.39 0.16
C GLY A 121 -7.11 -11.98 1.18
N LEU A 122 -7.84 -11.10 1.86
CA LEU A 122 -8.82 -11.42 2.89
C LEU A 122 -10.17 -10.78 2.56
N ARG A 123 -11.25 -11.43 2.97
CA ARG A 123 -12.60 -10.88 2.90
C ARG A 123 -13.39 -11.30 4.15
N LEU A 124 -14.17 -10.39 4.70
CA LEU A 124 -15.14 -10.69 5.75
C LEU A 124 -16.41 -11.31 5.14
N ASP A 125 -17.17 -12.02 5.97
CA ASP A 125 -18.53 -12.43 5.59
C ASP A 125 -19.38 -11.20 5.29
N GLU A 126 -20.13 -11.25 4.20
CA GLU A 126 -20.97 -10.12 3.72
C GLU A 126 -22.03 -9.72 4.76
N LYS A 127 -22.44 -10.66 5.63
CA LYS A 127 -23.40 -10.41 6.70
C LYS A 127 -22.79 -9.71 7.93
N ALA A 128 -21.46 -9.60 7.99
CA ALA A 128 -20.77 -8.98 9.12
C ALA A 128 -20.76 -7.45 9.06
N SER A 129 -21.04 -6.86 7.90
CA SER A 129 -20.82 -5.43 7.69
C SER A 129 -21.80 -4.84 6.70
N ASP A 130 -22.24 -3.63 7.00
CA ASP A 130 -22.84 -2.73 6.01
C ASP A 130 -21.74 -1.86 5.41
N PRO A 131 -21.44 -1.97 4.10
CA PRO A 131 -20.40 -1.18 3.45
C PRO A 131 -20.61 0.34 3.58
N TYR A 132 -21.87 0.79 3.68
CA TYR A 132 -22.19 2.21 3.83
C TYR A 132 -21.85 2.72 5.25
N GLU A 133 -22.09 1.91 6.27
CA GLU A 133 -21.82 2.25 7.67
C GLU A 133 -20.32 2.30 8.00
N ILE A 134 -19.51 1.52 7.28
CA ILE A 134 -18.06 1.41 7.55
C ILE A 134 -17.19 2.19 6.56
N ASN A 135 -17.78 2.83 5.52
CA ASN A 135 -17.05 3.44 4.39
C ASN A 135 -15.93 4.40 4.82
N GLU A 136 -16.15 5.21 5.87
CA GLU A 136 -15.14 6.13 6.38
C GLU A 136 -14.13 5.47 7.35
N LEU A 137 -14.45 4.29 7.87
CA LEU A 137 -13.68 3.60 8.90
C LEU A 137 -12.70 2.56 8.31
N GLY A 138 -13.14 1.86 7.28
CA GLY A 138 -12.35 0.78 6.70
C GLY A 138 -13.05 0.04 5.56
N THR A 139 -12.62 -1.21 5.33
CA THR A 139 -13.10 -2.05 4.23
C THR A 139 -13.41 -3.47 4.70
N THR A 140 -14.24 -4.19 3.96
CA THR A 140 -14.51 -5.63 4.17
C THR A 140 -13.53 -6.54 3.44
N ASN A 141 -12.75 -5.97 2.49
CA ASN A 141 -11.71 -6.67 1.76
C ASN A 141 -10.36 -6.05 2.12
N PHE A 142 -9.35 -6.87 2.31
CA PHE A 142 -8.02 -6.40 2.65
C PHE A 142 -6.97 -7.23 1.91
N VAL A 143 -6.00 -6.54 1.31
CA VAL A 143 -4.86 -7.18 0.68
C VAL A 143 -3.60 -6.75 1.43
N VAL A 144 -2.81 -7.73 1.82
CA VAL A 144 -1.56 -7.50 2.55
C VAL A 144 -0.39 -8.16 1.83
N ASN A 145 0.72 -7.46 1.77
CA ASN A 145 2.00 -7.93 1.26
C ASN A 145 2.96 -8.20 2.43
N ILE A 146 3.61 -9.34 2.41
CA ILE A 146 4.51 -9.79 3.46
C ILE A 146 5.83 -10.19 2.84
N GLN A 147 6.91 -9.76 3.47
CA GLN A 147 8.27 -10.12 3.11
C GLN A 147 9.07 -10.51 4.35
N GLN A 148 9.80 -11.62 4.30
CA GLN A 148 10.77 -11.98 5.33
C GLN A 148 12.11 -11.35 5.03
N GLU A 149 12.66 -10.57 5.97
CA GLU A 149 13.92 -9.84 5.84
C GLU A 149 14.74 -9.96 7.12
N ASP A 150 16.08 -9.85 6.99
CA ASP A 150 17.00 -9.87 8.13
C ASP A 150 17.64 -8.50 8.41
N TRP A 151 17.06 -7.42 7.92
CA TRP A 151 17.57 -6.08 8.19
C TRP A 151 17.55 -5.76 9.68
N THR A 152 18.71 -5.41 10.22
CA THR A 152 18.89 -4.99 11.62
C THR A 152 19.58 -3.63 11.67
N ASP A 153 19.30 -2.85 12.69
CA ASP A 153 19.96 -1.56 12.88
C ASP A 153 21.45 -1.79 13.13
N TYR A 154 22.29 -1.20 12.28
CA TYR A 154 23.75 -1.25 12.36
C TYR A 154 24.29 -0.02 13.08
N ALA A 155 23.79 1.18 12.72
CA ALA A 155 24.20 2.44 13.30
C ALA A 155 23.10 3.51 13.15
N GLN A 156 23.27 4.62 13.86
CA GLN A 156 22.47 5.83 13.72
C GLN A 156 23.38 6.97 13.27
N GLY A 157 22.79 7.93 12.55
CA GLY A 157 23.53 9.10 12.08
C GLY A 157 22.62 10.20 11.56
N THR A 158 23.23 11.19 10.95
CA THR A 158 22.53 12.29 10.28
C THR A 158 22.67 12.14 8.77
N PHE A 159 21.53 12.04 8.08
CA PHE A 159 21.44 12.12 6.63
C PHE A 159 21.21 13.56 6.23
N THR A 160 21.99 14.06 5.27
CA THR A 160 21.84 15.39 4.69
C THR A 160 21.63 15.25 3.19
N SER A 161 20.51 15.72 2.71
CA SER A 161 20.18 15.72 1.28
C SER A 161 20.56 17.04 0.64
N GLY A 162 21.47 16.99 -0.31
CA GLY A 162 21.80 18.15 -1.13
C GLY A 162 20.70 18.52 -2.11
N PHE A 163 19.85 17.54 -2.49
CA PHE A 163 18.72 17.79 -3.38
C PHE A 163 17.52 18.43 -2.67
N LEU A 164 17.20 17.95 -1.46
CA LEU A 164 16.07 18.47 -0.66
C LEU A 164 16.48 19.67 0.21
N GLU A 165 17.77 19.96 0.32
CA GLU A 165 18.36 21.00 1.17
C GLU A 165 17.93 20.85 2.66
N ASP A 166 17.86 19.61 3.14
CA ASP A 166 17.39 19.26 4.49
C ASP A 166 18.23 18.16 5.12
N SER A 167 18.12 18.00 6.44
CA SER A 167 18.84 17.00 7.21
C SER A 167 17.95 16.37 8.28
N TRP A 168 18.12 15.06 8.51
CA TRP A 168 17.34 14.31 9.50
C TRP A 168 18.14 13.19 10.14
N SER A 169 17.66 12.71 11.27
CA SER A 169 18.20 11.50 11.89
C SER A 169 17.79 10.28 11.07
N GLN A 170 18.78 9.42 10.75
CA GLN A 170 18.59 8.26 9.89
C GLN A 170 19.27 7.05 10.50
N SER A 171 18.62 5.87 10.45
CA SER A 171 19.29 4.61 10.74
C SER A 171 20.02 4.06 9.51
N LEU A 172 21.16 3.44 9.74
CA LEU A 172 21.83 2.56 8.81
C LEU A 172 21.53 1.13 9.21
N GLN A 173 20.95 0.33 8.32
CA GLN A 173 20.64 -1.08 8.55
C GLN A 173 21.58 -2.00 7.77
N TYR A 174 21.78 -3.21 8.27
CA TYR A 174 22.58 -4.25 7.65
C TYR A 174 21.79 -5.55 7.52
N SER A 175 21.91 -6.22 6.39
CA SER A 175 21.45 -7.58 6.15
C SER A 175 22.65 -8.52 6.05
N ALA A 176 22.73 -9.49 6.94
CA ALA A 176 23.78 -10.50 6.89
C ALA A 176 23.58 -11.51 5.76
N LEU A 177 22.35 -11.78 5.37
CA LEU A 177 22.02 -12.69 4.26
C LEU A 177 22.41 -12.13 2.90
N LEU A 178 22.29 -10.81 2.72
CA LEU A 178 22.65 -10.12 1.47
C LEU A 178 24.06 -9.56 1.47
N ASP A 179 24.68 -9.41 2.65
CA ASP A 179 25.92 -8.63 2.86
C ASP A 179 25.79 -7.20 2.33
N GLN A 180 24.66 -6.56 2.64
CA GLN A 180 24.28 -5.23 2.16
C GLN A 180 23.86 -4.32 3.31
N TYR A 181 23.96 -3.03 3.05
CA TYR A 181 23.49 -1.95 3.91
C TYR A 181 22.32 -1.23 3.27
N ARG A 182 21.45 -0.61 4.08
CA ARG A 182 20.41 0.29 3.57
C ARG A 182 20.17 1.48 4.50
N PHE A 183 19.74 2.58 3.89
CA PHE A 183 19.03 3.64 4.59
C PHE A 183 17.53 3.39 4.40
N PRO A 184 16.82 2.93 5.44
CA PRO A 184 15.40 2.65 5.31
C PRO A 184 14.59 3.94 5.24
N ASN A 185 13.60 3.99 4.34
CA ASN A 185 12.67 5.13 4.21
C ASN A 185 13.38 6.47 4.05
N VAL A 186 14.50 6.50 3.32
CA VAL A 186 15.43 7.63 3.34
C VAL A 186 14.79 8.94 2.86
N TRP A 187 14.01 8.90 1.79
CA TRP A 187 13.31 10.06 1.25
C TRP A 187 11.77 9.98 1.40
N ALA A 188 11.22 8.76 1.45
CA ALA A 188 9.81 8.53 1.67
C ALA A 188 9.57 7.13 2.27
N ASN A 189 8.45 6.96 2.94
CA ASN A 189 8.09 5.69 3.56
C ASN A 189 7.96 4.57 2.52
N GLY A 190 8.61 3.44 2.77
CA GLY A 190 8.66 2.26 1.89
C GLY A 190 9.74 2.32 0.80
N TYR A 191 10.54 3.40 0.74
CA TYR A 191 11.62 3.54 -0.24
C TYR A 191 12.98 3.57 0.45
N HIS A 192 13.86 2.70 0.03
CA HIS A 192 15.15 2.46 0.68
C HIS A 192 16.30 2.71 -0.30
N LEU A 193 17.43 3.18 0.20
CA LEU A 193 18.67 3.24 -0.57
C LEU A 193 19.57 2.08 -0.13
N VAL A 194 19.78 1.11 -1.01
CA VAL A 194 20.54 -0.12 -0.74
C VAL A 194 21.90 -0.07 -1.40
N PHE A 195 22.93 -0.49 -0.66
CA PHE A 195 24.31 -0.47 -1.14
C PHE A 195 25.17 -1.54 -0.47
N THR A 196 26.35 -1.80 -1.02
CA THR A 196 27.41 -2.56 -0.41
C THR A 196 28.49 -1.63 0.13
N TRP A 197 29.11 -1.99 1.25
CA TRP A 197 30.20 -1.25 1.86
C TRP A 197 31.22 -2.22 2.47
N ASP A 198 32.48 -2.08 2.07
CA ASP A 198 33.59 -2.92 2.55
C ASP A 198 34.12 -2.52 3.94
N LYS A 199 33.42 -1.61 4.64
CA LYS A 199 33.81 -0.99 5.93
C LYS A 199 35.09 -0.15 5.84
N ALA A 200 35.58 0.09 4.61
CA ALA A 200 36.67 1.00 4.31
C ALA A 200 36.14 2.13 3.39
N SER A 201 36.73 2.34 2.24
CA SER A 201 36.34 3.44 1.35
C SER A 201 35.35 3.05 0.24
N ASN A 202 35.19 1.76 -0.07
CA ASN A 202 34.37 1.35 -1.20
C ASN A 202 32.91 1.22 -0.80
N VAL A 203 32.10 2.08 -1.39
CA VAL A 203 30.63 2.07 -1.29
C VAL A 203 30.07 1.93 -2.68
N LYS A 204 29.13 1.02 -2.90
CA LYS A 204 28.54 0.80 -4.23
C LYS A 204 27.03 0.63 -4.11
N PRO A 205 26.24 1.37 -4.89
CA PRO A 205 24.80 1.16 -4.96
C PRO A 205 24.50 -0.25 -5.50
N VAL A 206 23.38 -0.81 -5.08
CA VAL A 206 22.86 -2.09 -5.60
C VAL A 206 22.05 -1.85 -6.87
N GLU A 207 21.39 -0.71 -6.98
CA GLU A 207 20.56 -0.33 -8.11
C GLU A 207 21.17 0.85 -8.86
N ASP A 208 21.08 0.84 -10.19
CA ASP A 208 21.54 1.95 -11.05
C ASP A 208 20.56 3.14 -11.02
N ALA A 209 19.32 2.92 -10.62
CA ALA A 209 18.30 3.94 -10.47
C ALA A 209 17.32 3.57 -9.37
N VAL A 210 17.16 4.45 -8.39
CA VAL A 210 16.33 4.25 -7.20
C VAL A 210 15.12 5.17 -7.26
N THR A 211 13.92 4.58 -7.20
CA THR A 211 12.70 5.37 -7.01
C THR A 211 12.67 5.91 -5.58
N THR A 212 12.58 7.24 -5.43
CA THR A 212 12.73 7.88 -4.11
C THR A 212 11.45 7.91 -3.28
N GLY A 213 10.29 7.69 -3.92
CA GLY A 213 8.96 7.92 -3.30
C GLY A 213 8.61 9.40 -3.15
N TYR A 214 9.55 10.31 -3.36
CA TYR A 214 9.28 11.75 -3.40
C TYR A 214 8.59 12.14 -4.71
N VAL A 215 7.45 12.82 -4.59
CA VAL A 215 6.65 13.26 -5.75
C VAL A 215 6.73 14.77 -5.86
N HIS A 216 7.46 15.26 -6.88
CA HIS A 216 7.52 16.68 -7.17
C HIS A 216 6.16 17.15 -7.70
N SER A 217 5.62 18.25 -7.17
CA SER A 217 4.25 18.73 -7.43
C SER A 217 3.92 18.96 -8.90
N LYS A 218 4.91 19.35 -9.72
CA LYS A 218 4.75 19.63 -11.14
C LYS A 218 5.20 18.49 -12.06
N TYR A 219 6.22 17.73 -11.66
CA TYR A 219 6.92 16.81 -12.55
C TYR A 219 6.74 15.34 -12.19
N GLY A 220 6.06 15.03 -11.08
CA GLY A 220 5.75 13.67 -10.67
C GLY A 220 6.87 12.99 -9.88
N MET A 221 6.91 11.67 -9.96
CA MET A 221 7.85 10.83 -9.21
C MET A 221 9.29 11.16 -9.56
N VAL A 222 10.11 11.32 -8.54
CA VAL A 222 11.55 11.62 -8.66
C VAL A 222 12.35 10.32 -8.52
N THR A 223 13.36 10.16 -9.37
CA THR A 223 14.31 9.05 -9.35
C THR A 223 15.69 9.58 -9.03
N TYR A 224 16.42 8.86 -8.19
CA TYR A 224 17.82 9.08 -7.88
C TYR A 224 18.67 8.05 -8.62
N SER A 225 19.61 8.49 -9.46
CA SER A 225 20.52 7.64 -10.21
C SER A 225 21.95 7.82 -9.67
N PRO A 226 22.48 6.83 -8.93
CA PRO A 226 23.79 6.89 -8.31
C PRO A 226 24.92 7.09 -9.35
N ILE A 227 25.86 7.99 -9.06
CA ILE A 227 27.11 8.13 -9.80
C ILE A 227 28.18 7.35 -9.04
N THR A 228 28.27 6.05 -9.34
CA THR A 228 29.01 5.05 -8.55
C THR A 228 30.48 5.39 -8.33
N SER A 229 31.15 6.07 -9.27
CA SER A 229 32.55 6.49 -9.13
C SER A 229 32.77 7.46 -7.98
N ASP A 230 31.75 8.19 -7.57
CA ASP A 230 31.80 9.26 -6.57
C ASP A 230 31.14 8.86 -5.24
N TRP A 231 30.81 7.55 -5.09
CA TRP A 231 30.38 6.99 -3.82
C TRP A 231 31.56 6.57 -2.97
N THR A 232 31.73 7.20 -1.83
CA THR A 232 32.84 6.94 -0.92
C THR A 232 32.44 6.98 0.56
N TYR A 233 33.26 6.38 1.40
CA TYR A 233 33.19 6.55 2.83
C TYR A 233 34.50 7.13 3.36
N ASN A 234 34.41 8.22 4.10
CA ASN A 234 35.54 8.83 4.81
C ASN A 234 35.57 8.37 6.26
N SER A 235 36.53 7.53 6.60
CA SER A 235 36.67 6.96 7.97
C SER A 235 37.05 7.98 9.02
N THR A 236 37.68 9.11 8.65
CA THR A 236 38.06 10.16 9.59
C THR A 236 36.88 10.98 10.05
N THR A 237 36.00 11.37 9.11
CA THR A 237 34.77 12.12 9.40
C THR A 237 33.58 11.20 9.64
N LYS A 238 33.73 9.89 9.43
CA LYS A 238 32.69 8.87 9.46
C LYS A 238 31.52 9.18 8.53
N THR A 239 31.79 9.75 7.36
CA THR A 239 30.79 10.25 6.44
C THR A 239 30.78 9.45 5.14
N PHE A 240 29.60 9.02 4.73
CA PHE A 240 29.31 8.54 3.37
C PHE A 240 29.04 9.74 2.48
N HIS A 241 29.62 9.73 1.29
CA HIS A 241 29.39 10.69 0.21
C HIS A 241 28.75 9.92 -0.94
N LEU A 242 27.57 10.34 -1.38
CA LEU A 242 26.70 9.59 -2.29
C LEU A 242 26.20 10.55 -3.37
N LEU A 243 27.02 10.79 -4.40
CA LEU A 243 26.64 11.64 -5.52
C LEU A 243 25.65 10.91 -6.43
N GLY A 244 24.64 11.61 -6.91
CA GLY A 244 23.69 11.06 -7.85
C GLY A 244 22.97 12.12 -8.67
N GLU A 245 22.43 11.70 -9.81
CA GLU A 245 21.60 12.54 -10.66
C GLU A 245 20.12 12.36 -10.25
N TRP A 246 19.42 13.48 -10.14
CA TRP A 246 18.02 13.54 -9.77
C TRP A 246 17.16 13.82 -11.00
N THR A 247 16.27 12.87 -11.32
CA THR A 247 15.51 12.90 -12.58
C THR A 247 14.01 12.72 -12.35
N VAL A 248 13.24 13.15 -13.33
CA VAL A 248 11.80 12.88 -13.50
C VAL A 248 11.56 12.49 -14.94
N SER A 249 10.37 11.98 -15.29
CA SER A 249 10.04 11.63 -16.68
C SER A 249 10.21 12.78 -17.69
N ALA A 250 10.18 14.03 -17.23
CA ALA A 250 10.30 15.22 -18.07
C ALA A 250 11.75 15.72 -18.25
N GLY A 251 12.73 15.19 -17.50
CA GLY A 251 14.13 15.62 -17.56
C GLY A 251 14.88 15.47 -16.24
N SER A 252 16.02 16.17 -16.13
CA SER A 252 16.90 16.13 -14.96
C SER A 252 16.86 17.42 -14.16
N PHE A 253 16.98 17.31 -12.84
CA PHE A 253 17.28 18.41 -11.93
C PHE A 253 18.78 18.65 -11.75
N GLY A 254 19.61 17.74 -12.29
CA GLY A 254 21.05 17.75 -12.15
C GLY A 254 21.55 16.84 -11.02
N GLU A 255 22.85 16.96 -10.75
CA GLU A 255 23.53 16.19 -9.73
C GLU A 255 23.43 16.87 -8.37
N ALA A 256 23.25 16.06 -7.32
CA ALA A 256 23.34 16.50 -5.94
C ALA A 256 24.01 15.43 -5.09
N GLU A 257 24.77 15.86 -4.08
CA GLU A 257 25.42 14.98 -3.12
C GLU A 257 24.52 14.76 -1.92
N GLU A 258 24.27 13.49 -1.64
CA GLU A 258 23.67 13.03 -0.38
C GLU A 258 24.80 12.63 0.56
N THR A 259 24.71 12.99 1.83
CA THR A 259 25.71 12.56 2.82
C THR A 259 25.06 11.90 4.01
N PHE A 260 25.77 10.93 4.61
CA PHE A 260 25.35 10.34 5.88
C PHE A 260 26.55 10.28 6.83
N THR A 261 26.43 10.96 7.95
CA THR A 261 27.47 10.98 8.98
C THR A 261 27.05 10.13 10.18
N LEU A 262 27.87 9.11 10.51
CA LEU A 262 27.66 8.26 11.67
C LEU A 262 27.88 9.05 12.97
N ASN A 263 27.05 8.79 13.98
CA ASN A 263 27.20 9.36 15.34
C ASN A 263 28.45 8.83 16.06
#